data_9a935cb1ec018a0be590b72ed02f6a90
#
_entry.id   9a935cb1ec018a0be590b72ed02f6a90
#
_cell.length_a   1.000
_cell.length_b   1.000
_cell.length_c   1.000
_cell.angle_alpha   90.00
_cell.angle_beta   90.00
_cell.angle_gamma   90.00
#
_symmetry.space_group_name_H-M   'P 1'
#
loop_
_entity.id
_entity.type
_entity.pdbx_description
1 polymer ?
#
loop_
_entity_poly.entity_id
_entity_poly.type
_entity_poly.pdbx_seq_one_letter_code
_entity_poly.pdbx_strand_id
1 'polypeptide(L)'
;MEVAFFTEGQWQGKVPRNHVNMRTEMAWMCTLNADHYNINDTPNQQYDLGIVIIPKNNPEFDPSRLKQYCTQLASMQEGPHWYFQDYTLDRQIWFYNTLMEMDFLFVHNEIDKKYFEGLTGKECKVMSSLMIEDSIKDIPETIGDGVMIGGNFCHWYGGFDSYMVAQEFGEQIYIPSMGRKIEGEEQMENLQHLPYMNWVNWIAELSKRKFGVHLMRTHAAGTFALNCAYLGIPCIGYEGLDTQEICHPDCTVELGNIIQAKQIAKKLRNDEKFYLYCSNKAKEKYEVFYQEKHFKI
;
A
#
# COMPACT_ATOMS: atom_id res chain seq x y z
N MET A 1 10.49 -21.18 -12.25
CA MET A 1 11.35 -20.13 -11.63
C MET A 1 11.20 -20.24 -10.13
N GLU A 2 12.31 -20.56 -9.43
CA GLU A 2 12.35 -20.61 -7.97
C GLU A 2 12.63 -19.22 -7.43
N VAL A 3 11.78 -18.72 -6.52
CA VAL A 3 11.85 -17.37 -5.99
C VAL A 3 12.00 -17.41 -4.48
N ALA A 4 12.86 -16.53 -3.93
CA ALA A 4 12.98 -16.29 -2.50
C ALA A 4 12.74 -14.81 -2.18
N PHE A 5 12.09 -14.53 -1.04
CA PHE A 5 12.01 -13.21 -0.43
C PHE A 5 12.85 -13.15 0.83
N PHE A 6 13.56 -12.04 1.00
CA PHE A 6 14.39 -11.75 2.16
C PHE A 6 13.90 -10.48 2.83
N THR A 7 13.39 -10.60 4.06
CA THR A 7 12.83 -9.47 4.81
C THR A 7 13.24 -9.50 6.30
N GLU A 8 12.92 -8.47 7.06
CA GLU A 8 13.07 -8.48 8.52
C GLU A 8 12.00 -9.36 9.23
N GLY A 9 11.06 -9.93 8.48
CA GLY A 9 9.99 -10.78 9.02
C GLY A 9 10.50 -12.09 9.63
N GLN A 10 9.71 -12.66 10.53
CA GLN A 10 10.04 -13.90 11.24
C GLN A 10 9.41 -15.16 10.60
N TRP A 11 8.69 -15.02 9.51
CA TRP A 11 8.12 -16.15 8.79
C TRP A 11 9.25 -16.92 8.08
N GLN A 12 9.14 -18.24 8.01
CA GLN A 12 10.05 -19.10 7.27
C GLN A 12 9.29 -19.99 6.29
N GLY A 13 9.81 -20.14 5.07
CA GLY A 13 9.23 -20.95 4.01
C GLY A 13 8.01 -20.35 3.33
N LYS A 14 7.10 -21.18 2.83
CA LYS A 14 5.94 -20.73 2.05
C LYS A 14 4.89 -20.03 2.92
N VAL A 15 4.36 -18.93 2.43
CA VAL A 15 3.27 -18.21 3.08
C VAL A 15 1.94 -18.88 2.74
N PRO A 16 1.12 -19.30 3.74
CA PRO A 16 -0.18 -19.90 3.47
C PRO A 16 -1.17 -18.86 2.94
N ARG A 17 -1.95 -19.22 1.93
CA ARG A 17 -2.91 -18.32 1.25
C ARG A 17 -3.95 -17.68 2.18
N ASN A 18 -4.25 -18.30 3.31
CA ASN A 18 -5.18 -17.78 4.31
C ASN A 18 -4.49 -16.98 5.44
N HIS A 19 -3.28 -16.48 5.20
CA HIS A 19 -2.59 -15.65 6.18
C HIS A 19 -3.35 -14.34 6.43
N VAL A 20 -3.39 -13.91 7.69
CA VAL A 20 -4.18 -12.73 8.14
C VAL A 20 -3.69 -11.37 7.61
N ASN A 21 -2.55 -11.32 6.96
CA ASN A 21 -1.98 -10.12 6.35
C ASN A 21 -1.64 -10.34 4.86
N MET A 22 -2.52 -11.00 4.11
CA MET A 22 -2.31 -11.38 2.71
C MET A 22 -2.47 -10.19 1.75
N ARG A 23 -1.56 -9.24 1.86
CA ARG A 23 -1.48 -8.03 1.04
C ARG A 23 -0.02 -7.66 0.75
N THR A 24 0.19 -6.86 -0.29
CA THR A 24 1.50 -6.31 -0.72
C THR A 24 2.57 -7.42 -0.81
N GLU A 25 3.64 -7.36 -0.03
CA GLU A 25 4.75 -8.32 -0.06
C GLU A 25 4.31 -9.76 0.23
N MET A 26 3.43 -9.97 1.20
CA MET A 26 2.91 -11.30 1.54
C MET A 26 2.07 -11.88 0.39
N ALA A 27 1.28 -11.06 -0.27
CA ALA A 27 0.50 -11.48 -1.43
C ALA A 27 1.42 -11.84 -2.61
N TRP A 28 2.48 -11.07 -2.86
CA TRP A 28 3.46 -11.39 -3.89
C TRP A 28 4.26 -12.66 -3.58
N MET A 29 4.68 -12.87 -2.33
CA MET A 29 5.32 -14.12 -1.91
C MET A 29 4.42 -15.33 -2.24
N CYS A 30 3.14 -15.21 -1.92
CA CYS A 30 2.17 -16.27 -2.15
C CYS A 30 1.88 -16.48 -3.65
N THR A 31 1.67 -15.40 -4.42
CA THR A 31 1.40 -15.47 -5.87
C THR A 31 2.56 -16.06 -6.66
N LEU A 32 3.79 -15.70 -6.28
CA LEU A 32 5.02 -16.24 -6.88
C LEU A 32 5.42 -17.61 -6.31
N ASN A 33 4.65 -18.16 -5.38
CA ASN A 33 5.01 -19.36 -4.64
C ASN A 33 6.45 -19.30 -4.10
N ALA A 34 6.85 -18.13 -3.56
CA ALA A 34 8.19 -17.85 -3.10
C ALA A 34 8.45 -18.44 -1.70
N ASP A 35 9.70 -18.81 -1.42
CA ASP A 35 10.15 -19.06 -0.07
C ASP A 35 10.50 -17.74 0.63
N HIS A 36 10.15 -17.63 1.91
CA HIS A 36 10.55 -16.50 2.73
C HIS A 36 11.69 -16.89 3.68
N TYR A 37 12.66 -16.00 3.77
CA TYR A 37 13.76 -16.06 4.72
C TYR A 37 13.84 -14.74 5.50
N ASN A 38 14.17 -14.83 6.79
CA ASN A 38 14.67 -13.64 7.46
C ASN A 38 15.94 -13.15 6.75
N ILE A 39 16.10 -11.85 6.67
CA ILE A 39 17.22 -11.23 5.94
C ILE A 39 18.61 -11.66 6.47
N ASN A 40 18.68 -12.18 7.69
CA ASN A 40 19.91 -12.69 8.30
C ASN A 40 20.09 -14.20 8.13
N ASP A 41 19.08 -14.91 7.62
CA ASP A 41 19.15 -16.35 7.43
C ASP A 41 20.02 -16.73 6.21
N THR A 42 20.45 -17.96 6.20
CA THR A 42 21.15 -18.57 5.06
C THR A 42 20.19 -19.46 4.31
N PRO A 43 19.93 -19.20 3.01
CA PRO A 43 19.14 -20.12 2.18
C PRO A 43 19.73 -21.52 2.14
N ASN A 44 18.87 -22.52 2.07
CA ASN A 44 19.24 -23.93 1.99
C ASN A 44 19.29 -24.50 0.57
N GLN A 45 18.97 -23.67 -0.43
CA GLN A 45 19.01 -24.02 -1.86
C GLN A 45 19.33 -22.81 -2.73
N GLN A 46 19.44 -23.03 -4.04
CA GLN A 46 19.61 -22.00 -5.06
C GLN A 46 18.26 -21.51 -5.56
N TYR A 47 18.19 -20.22 -5.91
CA TYR A 47 17.00 -19.55 -6.47
C TYR A 47 17.33 -18.86 -7.79
N ASP A 48 16.36 -18.83 -8.69
CA ASP A 48 16.48 -18.03 -9.91
C ASP A 48 16.44 -16.53 -9.60
N LEU A 49 15.59 -16.14 -8.63
CA LEU A 49 15.38 -14.75 -8.23
C LEU A 49 15.29 -14.62 -6.70
N GLY A 50 16.13 -13.77 -6.14
CA GLY A 50 16.02 -13.26 -4.79
C GLY A 50 15.41 -11.86 -4.78
N ILE A 51 14.38 -11.62 -3.96
CA ILE A 51 13.75 -10.32 -3.77
C ILE A 51 13.99 -9.86 -2.34
N VAL A 52 14.68 -8.74 -2.19
CA VAL A 52 15.09 -8.18 -0.90
C VAL A 52 14.25 -6.96 -0.56
N ILE A 53 13.62 -6.97 0.60
CA ILE A 53 13.11 -5.75 1.22
C ILE A 53 14.23 -5.21 2.11
N ILE A 54 14.85 -4.12 1.67
CA ILE A 54 16.00 -3.53 2.36
C ILE A 54 15.58 -3.08 3.76
N PRO A 55 16.26 -3.57 4.83
CA PRO A 55 15.90 -3.28 6.20
C PRO A 55 16.09 -1.79 6.51
N LYS A 56 15.08 -1.16 7.08
CA LYS A 56 15.12 0.28 7.39
C LYS A 56 16.05 0.63 8.56
N ASN A 57 16.27 -0.30 9.47
CA ASN A 57 16.99 -0.08 10.71
C ASN A 57 18.30 -0.88 10.85
N ASN A 58 18.76 -1.49 9.76
CA ASN A 58 20.00 -2.27 9.75
C ASN A 58 20.95 -1.75 8.66
N PRO A 59 21.72 -0.68 8.92
CA PRO A 59 22.67 -0.12 7.95
C PRO A 59 23.92 -1.00 7.72
N GLU A 60 24.06 -2.11 8.43
CA GLU A 60 25.14 -3.08 8.24
C GLU A 60 24.74 -4.21 7.27
N PHE A 61 23.48 -4.22 6.82
CA PHE A 61 23.04 -5.21 5.86
C PHE A 61 23.81 -5.11 4.54
N ASP A 62 24.45 -6.22 4.16
CA ASP A 62 25.15 -6.39 2.90
C ASP A 62 24.43 -7.43 2.04
N PRO A 63 23.81 -7.03 0.92
CA PRO A 63 23.09 -7.95 0.04
C PRO A 63 24.03 -8.88 -0.74
N SER A 64 25.32 -8.57 -0.86
CA SER A 64 26.28 -9.36 -1.66
C SER A 64 26.36 -10.82 -1.21
N ARG A 65 26.14 -11.08 0.09
CA ARG A 65 26.09 -12.43 0.65
C ARG A 65 24.96 -13.30 0.06
N LEU A 66 23.90 -12.67 -0.48
CA LEU A 66 22.76 -13.39 -1.08
C LEU A 66 23.02 -13.78 -2.54
N LYS A 67 23.96 -13.12 -3.23
CA LYS A 67 24.32 -13.40 -4.62
C LYS A 67 24.83 -14.83 -4.83
N GLN A 68 25.37 -15.47 -3.81
CA GLN A 68 25.78 -16.86 -3.91
C GLN A 68 24.62 -17.86 -3.93
N TYR A 69 23.39 -17.42 -3.56
CA TYR A 69 22.19 -18.25 -3.50
C TYR A 69 21.16 -17.86 -4.58
N CYS A 70 21.34 -16.74 -5.25
CA CYS A 70 20.38 -16.24 -6.23
C CYS A 70 21.06 -15.92 -7.55
N THR A 71 20.51 -16.40 -8.66
CA THR A 71 21.02 -16.07 -10.00
C THR A 71 20.82 -14.58 -10.32
N GLN A 72 19.68 -14.02 -9.91
CA GLN A 72 19.39 -12.59 -9.95
C GLN A 72 18.96 -12.12 -8.56
N LEU A 73 19.34 -10.89 -8.21
CA LEU A 73 18.96 -10.28 -6.95
C LEU A 73 18.29 -8.93 -7.22
N ALA A 74 17.06 -8.75 -6.73
CA ALA A 74 16.31 -7.52 -6.87
C ALA A 74 15.94 -6.95 -5.50
N SER A 75 15.77 -5.65 -5.38
CA SER A 75 15.09 -5.07 -4.21
C SER A 75 13.62 -4.82 -4.53
N MET A 76 12.77 -4.96 -3.53
CA MET A 76 11.39 -4.46 -3.54
C MET A 76 11.30 -3.26 -2.60
N GLN A 77 10.92 -2.10 -3.16
CA GLN A 77 10.81 -0.87 -2.39
C GLN A 77 9.52 -0.88 -1.57
N GLU A 78 9.65 -0.96 -0.24
CA GLU A 78 8.49 -0.92 0.66
C GLU A 78 7.94 0.49 0.85
N GLY A 79 8.79 1.51 0.76
CA GLY A 79 8.43 2.91 0.92
C GLY A 79 8.62 3.72 -0.37
N PRO A 80 7.93 4.85 -0.50
CA PRO A 80 8.10 5.76 -1.62
C PRO A 80 9.49 6.43 -1.60
N HIS A 81 9.89 6.98 -2.76
CA HIS A 81 11.21 7.60 -2.93
C HIS A 81 11.52 8.74 -1.93
N TRP A 82 10.52 9.54 -1.56
CA TRP A 82 10.73 10.63 -0.59
C TRP A 82 11.07 10.09 0.81
N TYR A 83 10.66 8.86 1.18
CA TYR A 83 11.04 8.25 2.46
C TYR A 83 12.55 7.99 2.55
N PHE A 84 13.15 7.63 1.42
CA PHE A 84 14.60 7.55 1.30
C PHE A 84 15.26 8.93 1.48
N GLN A 85 14.65 10.00 0.97
CA GLN A 85 15.16 11.37 1.11
C GLN A 85 15.09 11.91 2.56
N ASP A 86 14.22 11.37 3.40
CA ASP A 86 14.15 11.72 4.83
C ASP A 86 15.27 11.08 5.67
N TYR A 87 16.06 10.18 5.11
CA TYR A 87 17.21 9.60 5.79
C TYR A 87 18.35 10.62 5.95
N THR A 88 19.18 10.42 6.98
CA THR A 88 20.48 11.12 7.11
C THR A 88 21.37 10.81 5.90
N LEU A 89 22.29 11.70 5.56
CA LEU A 89 23.10 11.56 4.34
C LEU A 89 23.91 10.26 4.29
N ASP A 90 24.51 9.86 5.41
CA ASP A 90 25.22 8.59 5.52
C ASP A 90 24.32 7.39 5.22
N ARG A 91 23.07 7.45 5.69
CA ARG A 91 22.07 6.43 5.45
C ARG A 91 21.55 6.44 4.02
N GLN A 92 21.42 7.62 3.39
CA GLN A 92 21.09 7.72 1.97
C GLN A 92 22.21 7.09 1.12
N ILE A 93 23.47 7.35 1.45
CA ILE A 93 24.64 6.76 0.77
C ILE A 93 24.63 5.23 0.90
N TRP A 94 24.45 4.72 2.12
CA TRP A 94 24.36 3.28 2.34
C TRP A 94 23.20 2.65 1.54
N PHE A 95 22.02 3.24 1.59
CA PHE A 95 20.85 2.72 0.88
C PHE A 95 21.06 2.74 -0.64
N TYR A 96 21.61 3.82 -1.17
CA TYR A 96 21.96 3.92 -2.58
C TYR A 96 22.97 2.84 -2.99
N ASN A 97 24.03 2.64 -2.22
CA ASN A 97 25.03 1.60 -2.49
C ASN A 97 24.38 0.20 -2.44
N THR A 98 23.48 -0.03 -1.51
CA THR A 98 22.71 -1.28 -1.43
C THR A 98 21.85 -1.51 -2.68
N LEU A 99 21.18 -0.45 -3.19
CA LEU A 99 20.45 -0.53 -4.47
C LEU A 99 21.38 -0.85 -5.65
N MET A 100 22.58 -0.29 -5.65
CA MET A 100 23.57 -0.53 -6.72
C MET A 100 24.08 -1.97 -6.77
N GLU A 101 23.98 -2.73 -5.67
CA GLU A 101 24.29 -4.17 -5.64
C GLU A 101 23.18 -5.05 -6.26
N MET A 102 21.96 -4.54 -6.46
CA MET A 102 20.87 -5.28 -7.08
C MET A 102 21.03 -5.35 -8.60
N ASP A 103 20.50 -6.39 -9.23
CA ASP A 103 20.48 -6.50 -10.70
C ASP A 103 19.40 -5.59 -11.30
N PHE A 104 18.23 -5.50 -10.64
CA PHE A 104 17.13 -4.59 -10.98
C PHE A 104 16.28 -4.28 -9.73
N LEU A 105 15.28 -3.39 -9.87
CA LEU A 105 14.48 -2.94 -8.74
C LEU A 105 12.99 -3.18 -9.00
N PHE A 106 12.26 -3.56 -7.94
CA PHE A 106 10.80 -3.52 -7.90
C PHE A 106 10.34 -2.29 -7.12
N VAL A 107 9.34 -1.61 -7.65
CA VAL A 107 8.68 -0.45 -7.06
C VAL A 107 7.17 -0.62 -7.13
N HIS A 108 6.40 0.19 -6.41
CA HIS A 108 4.95 0.00 -6.33
C HIS A 108 4.12 0.87 -7.29
N ASN A 109 4.72 1.85 -7.94
CA ASN A 109 4.03 2.79 -8.81
C ASN A 109 4.97 3.39 -9.87
N GLU A 110 4.39 4.00 -10.90
CA GLU A 110 5.14 4.58 -12.03
C GLU A 110 5.97 5.82 -11.65
N ILE A 111 5.60 6.55 -10.59
CA ILE A 111 6.37 7.72 -10.13
C ILE A 111 7.67 7.25 -9.48
N ASP A 112 7.60 6.28 -8.58
CA ASP A 112 8.80 5.70 -7.96
C ASP A 112 9.68 5.00 -9.00
N LYS A 113 9.09 4.37 -10.03
CA LYS A 113 9.84 3.80 -11.14
C LYS A 113 10.72 4.85 -11.80
N LYS A 114 10.13 5.96 -12.24
CA LYS A 114 10.88 7.06 -12.88
C LYS A 114 11.98 7.60 -11.98
N TYR A 115 11.69 7.75 -10.69
CA TYR A 115 12.65 8.25 -9.73
C TYR A 115 13.85 7.30 -9.57
N PHE A 116 13.61 6.02 -9.29
CA PHE A 116 14.68 5.06 -9.03
C PHE A 116 15.45 4.67 -10.29
N GLU A 117 14.81 4.63 -11.47
CA GLU A 117 15.52 4.50 -12.75
C GLU A 117 16.46 5.69 -12.99
N GLY A 118 15.99 6.91 -12.74
CA GLY A 118 16.80 8.12 -12.87
C GLY A 118 17.96 8.17 -11.85
N LEU A 119 17.71 7.74 -10.62
CA LEU A 119 18.72 7.76 -9.56
C LEU A 119 19.82 6.71 -9.78
N THR A 120 19.44 5.49 -10.17
CA THR A 120 20.34 4.32 -10.16
C THR A 120 20.82 3.91 -11.56
N GLY A 121 20.12 4.31 -12.61
CA GLY A 121 20.34 3.81 -13.97
C GLY A 121 19.96 2.34 -14.17
N LYS A 122 19.31 1.71 -13.15
CA LYS A 122 18.90 0.31 -13.22
C LYS A 122 17.46 0.18 -13.73
N GLU A 123 17.14 -0.95 -14.36
CA GLU A 123 15.76 -1.29 -14.71
C GLU A 123 14.88 -1.33 -13.45
N CYS A 124 13.73 -0.64 -13.48
CA CYS A 124 12.70 -0.73 -12.45
C CYS A 124 11.44 -1.35 -13.03
N LYS A 125 10.88 -2.34 -12.33
CA LYS A 125 9.63 -2.99 -12.68
C LYS A 125 8.57 -2.63 -11.66
N VAL A 126 7.37 -2.26 -12.12
CA VAL A 126 6.26 -2.00 -11.20
C VAL A 126 5.70 -3.32 -10.70
N MET A 127 5.72 -3.47 -9.40
CA MET A 127 5.13 -4.55 -8.64
C MET A 127 4.00 -3.93 -7.82
N SER A 128 2.85 -3.74 -8.47
CA SER A 128 1.71 -2.99 -7.91
C SER A 128 1.23 -3.60 -6.59
N SER A 129 0.43 -2.85 -5.86
CA SER A 129 -0.25 -3.40 -4.68
C SER A 129 -1.10 -4.60 -5.09
N LEU A 130 -0.96 -5.67 -4.34
CA LEU A 130 -1.69 -6.92 -4.55
C LEU A 130 -2.28 -7.38 -3.22
N MET A 131 -3.43 -8.03 -3.29
CA MET A 131 -4.02 -8.76 -2.17
C MET A 131 -4.60 -10.08 -2.66
N ILE A 132 -4.63 -11.08 -1.78
CA ILE A 132 -5.23 -12.38 -2.04
C ILE A 132 -6.53 -12.48 -1.26
N GLU A 133 -7.62 -12.74 -1.97
CA GLU A 133 -8.98 -12.65 -1.44
C GLU A 133 -9.36 -13.83 -0.53
N ASP A 134 -8.59 -14.93 -0.53
CA ASP A 134 -8.93 -16.17 0.18
C ASP A 134 -9.31 -15.98 1.65
N SER A 135 -8.68 -15.00 2.33
CA SER A 135 -8.92 -14.71 3.74
C SER A 135 -10.07 -13.71 4.00
N ILE A 136 -10.56 -13.05 2.96
CA ILE A 136 -11.52 -11.93 3.08
C ILE A 136 -12.80 -12.13 2.27
N LYS A 137 -12.88 -13.17 1.44
CA LYS A 137 -14.03 -13.46 0.56
C LYS A 137 -15.37 -13.62 1.29
N ASP A 138 -15.32 -14.02 2.56
CA ASP A 138 -16.52 -14.24 3.39
C ASP A 138 -16.93 -12.97 4.18
N ILE A 139 -16.20 -11.86 4.02
CA ILE A 139 -16.58 -10.58 4.64
C ILE A 139 -17.82 -10.05 3.90
N PRO A 140 -18.93 -9.79 4.60
CA PRO A 140 -20.16 -9.38 3.96
C PRO A 140 -20.00 -7.99 3.33
N GLU A 141 -20.54 -7.85 2.11
CA GLU A 141 -20.73 -6.55 1.50
C GLU A 141 -21.90 -5.86 2.20
N THR A 142 -21.61 -4.85 3.00
CA THR A 142 -22.62 -4.04 3.67
C THR A 142 -22.58 -2.62 3.11
N ILE A 143 -23.75 -2.01 2.91
CA ILE A 143 -23.79 -0.56 2.77
C ILE A 143 -23.56 -0.02 4.17
N GLY A 144 -22.32 0.36 4.43
CA GLY A 144 -21.91 0.87 5.74
C GLY A 144 -22.35 2.31 6.00
N ASP A 145 -21.90 2.82 7.11
CA ASP A 145 -22.00 4.23 7.49
C ASP A 145 -20.62 4.83 7.76
N GLY A 146 -20.55 6.15 7.85
CA GLY A 146 -19.32 6.84 8.21
C GLY A 146 -18.24 6.85 7.13
N VAL A 147 -17.14 7.50 7.49
CA VAL A 147 -16.00 7.77 6.60
C VAL A 147 -14.75 7.15 7.19
N MET A 148 -13.99 6.39 6.39
CA MET A 148 -12.67 5.92 6.77
C MET A 148 -11.58 6.81 6.18
N ILE A 149 -10.67 7.29 7.02
CA ILE A 149 -9.42 7.92 6.56
C ILE A 149 -8.37 6.83 6.38
N GLY A 150 -7.65 6.88 5.24
CA GLY A 150 -6.71 5.82 4.85
C GLY A 150 -5.42 5.74 5.65
N GLY A 151 -5.01 6.81 6.31
CA GLY A 151 -3.79 6.88 7.11
C GLY A 151 -4.01 7.62 8.43
N ASN A 152 -2.97 7.74 9.23
CA ASN A 152 -2.99 8.54 10.46
C ASN A 152 -2.54 9.99 10.19
N PHE A 153 -2.42 10.79 11.24
CA PHE A 153 -2.01 12.20 11.15
C PHE A 153 -0.49 12.44 10.98
N CYS A 154 0.30 11.39 10.75
CA CYS A 154 1.69 11.60 10.33
C CYS A 154 1.71 12.40 9.02
N HIS A 155 2.66 13.32 8.87
CA HIS A 155 2.71 14.28 7.76
C HIS A 155 2.72 13.61 6.37
N TRP A 156 3.30 12.43 6.22
CA TRP A 156 3.34 11.70 4.96
C TRP A 156 2.03 11.02 4.58
N TYR A 157 1.12 10.75 5.52
CA TYR A 157 -0.17 10.12 5.22
C TYR A 157 -1.29 11.10 4.89
N GLY A 158 -1.08 12.41 5.06
CA GLY A 158 -2.09 13.41 4.76
C GLY A 158 -3.37 13.28 5.61
N GLY A 159 -3.24 12.80 6.85
CA GLY A 159 -4.40 12.57 7.73
C GLY A 159 -5.21 13.82 8.00
N PHE A 160 -4.57 14.98 8.20
CA PHE A 160 -5.27 16.23 8.43
C PHE A 160 -6.07 16.68 7.21
N ASP A 161 -5.47 16.65 6.00
CA ASP A 161 -6.17 17.00 4.77
C ASP A 161 -7.37 16.05 4.54
N SER A 162 -7.17 14.75 4.80
CA SER A 162 -8.22 13.74 4.69
C SER A 162 -9.35 13.97 5.69
N TYR A 163 -9.03 14.33 6.94
CA TYR A 163 -10.02 14.66 7.95
C TYR A 163 -10.84 15.90 7.55
N MET A 164 -10.20 16.97 7.06
CA MET A 164 -10.88 18.18 6.62
C MET A 164 -11.84 17.93 5.44
N VAL A 165 -11.55 16.96 4.59
CA VAL A 165 -12.46 16.55 3.52
C VAL A 165 -13.53 15.60 4.04
N ALA A 166 -13.20 14.69 4.95
CA ALA A 166 -14.14 13.75 5.55
C ALA A 166 -15.29 14.45 6.32
N GLN A 167 -15.04 15.62 6.90
CA GLN A 167 -16.08 16.42 7.57
C GLN A 167 -17.24 16.83 6.64
N GLU A 168 -17.01 16.93 5.32
CA GLU A 168 -18.06 17.30 4.37
C GLU A 168 -19.15 16.23 4.22
N PHE A 169 -18.87 14.99 4.65
CA PHE A 169 -19.89 13.92 4.69
C PHE A 169 -20.89 14.11 5.85
N GLY A 170 -20.50 14.80 6.92
CA GLY A 170 -21.35 15.01 8.11
C GLY A 170 -21.64 13.72 8.88
N GLU A 171 -20.78 12.72 8.76
CA GLU A 171 -20.87 11.41 9.39
C GLU A 171 -19.70 11.16 10.35
N GLN A 172 -19.76 10.10 11.14
CA GLN A 172 -18.64 9.68 11.98
C GLN A 172 -17.40 9.38 11.14
N ILE A 173 -16.26 9.91 11.56
CA ILE A 173 -14.97 9.69 10.90
C ILE A 173 -14.19 8.64 11.69
N TYR A 174 -13.63 7.68 10.99
CA TYR A 174 -12.81 6.61 11.56
C TYR A 174 -11.39 6.69 11.04
N ILE A 175 -10.42 6.44 11.92
CA ILE A 175 -9.00 6.46 11.57
C ILE A 175 -8.31 5.20 12.10
N PRO A 176 -7.46 4.52 11.30
CA PRO A 176 -6.66 3.42 11.79
C PRO A 176 -5.58 3.94 12.74
N SER A 177 -5.38 3.25 13.87
CA SER A 177 -4.34 3.65 14.80
C SER A 177 -2.93 3.48 14.21
N MET A 178 -2.74 2.48 13.37
CA MET A 178 -1.44 2.07 12.82
C MET A 178 -0.32 2.02 13.89
N GLY A 179 -0.72 1.73 15.14
CA GLY A 179 0.16 1.72 16.31
C GLY A 179 0.63 3.11 16.79
N ARG A 180 0.09 4.20 16.22
CA ARG A 180 0.49 5.57 16.56
C ARG A 180 -0.73 6.47 16.69
N LYS A 181 -0.78 7.21 17.80
CA LYS A 181 -1.68 8.34 17.99
C LYS A 181 -0.82 9.59 18.07
N ILE A 182 -1.20 10.66 17.37
CA ILE A 182 -0.49 11.93 17.42
C ILE A 182 -1.12 12.81 18.51
N GLU A 183 -0.31 13.54 19.25
CA GLU A 183 -0.78 14.48 20.26
C GLU A 183 -1.71 15.51 19.61
N GLY A 184 -2.82 15.82 20.26
CA GLY A 184 -3.84 16.75 19.78
C GLY A 184 -4.98 16.13 19.01
N GLU A 185 -4.93 14.84 18.66
CA GLU A 185 -6.03 14.18 17.93
C GLU A 185 -7.33 14.11 18.75
N GLU A 186 -7.26 14.18 20.10
CA GLU A 186 -8.42 14.25 20.98
C GLU A 186 -9.22 15.55 20.84
N GLN A 187 -8.65 16.56 20.20
CA GLN A 187 -9.33 17.84 19.90
C GLN A 187 -10.16 17.79 18.63
N MET A 188 -10.07 16.68 17.86
CA MET A 188 -10.74 16.54 16.57
C MET A 188 -12.16 15.99 16.77
N GLU A 189 -13.14 16.76 16.31
CA GLU A 189 -14.55 16.41 16.42
C GLU A 189 -14.92 15.23 15.52
N ASN A 190 -15.85 14.38 15.98
CA ASN A 190 -16.36 13.21 15.26
C ASN A 190 -15.29 12.22 14.79
N LEU A 191 -14.12 12.20 15.44
CA LEU A 191 -13.04 11.29 15.11
C LEU A 191 -13.01 10.10 16.08
N GLN A 192 -13.04 8.89 15.54
CA GLN A 192 -12.87 7.65 16.29
C GLN A 192 -11.62 6.91 15.84
N HIS A 193 -10.69 6.71 16.77
CA HIS A 193 -9.55 5.82 16.57
C HIS A 193 -9.97 4.36 16.66
N LEU A 194 -9.59 3.59 15.64
CA LEU A 194 -9.71 2.14 15.66
C LEU A 194 -8.48 1.52 16.33
N PRO A 195 -8.61 0.41 17.05
CA PRO A 195 -7.47 -0.30 17.60
C PRO A 195 -6.57 -0.85 16.48
N TYR A 196 -5.31 -1.13 16.80
CA TYR A 196 -4.44 -1.89 15.90
C TYR A 196 -5.05 -3.27 15.63
N MET A 197 -5.07 -3.68 14.38
CA MET A 197 -5.64 -4.96 13.94
C MET A 197 -4.87 -5.51 12.74
N ASN A 198 -4.94 -6.83 12.53
CA ASN A 198 -4.41 -7.44 11.31
C ASN A 198 -5.26 -7.03 10.10
N TRP A 199 -4.74 -7.30 8.90
CA TRP A 199 -5.39 -6.85 7.66
C TRP A 199 -6.78 -7.45 7.44
N VAL A 200 -7.05 -8.71 7.80
CA VAL A 200 -8.39 -9.31 7.66
C VAL A 200 -9.41 -8.57 8.52
N ASN A 201 -9.08 -8.32 9.79
CA ASN A 201 -9.94 -7.54 10.69
C ASN A 201 -10.09 -6.09 10.22
N TRP A 202 -9.02 -5.52 9.62
CA TRP A 202 -9.05 -4.19 9.00
C TRP A 202 -10.04 -4.13 7.84
N ILE A 203 -10.04 -5.11 6.92
CA ILE A 203 -11.00 -5.18 5.81
C ILE A 203 -12.43 -5.31 6.36
N ALA A 204 -12.64 -6.14 7.40
CA ALA A 204 -13.94 -6.27 8.05
C ALA A 204 -14.42 -4.96 8.71
N GLU A 205 -13.51 -4.14 9.24
CA GLU A 205 -13.87 -2.80 9.74
C GLU A 205 -14.12 -1.82 8.59
N LEU A 206 -13.29 -1.85 7.54
CA LEU A 206 -13.47 -1.00 6.37
C LEU A 206 -14.79 -1.31 5.65
N SER A 207 -15.22 -2.57 5.56
CA SER A 207 -16.48 -2.95 4.90
C SER A 207 -17.73 -2.33 5.54
N LYS A 208 -17.64 -1.90 6.79
CA LYS A 208 -18.72 -1.20 7.51
C LYS A 208 -18.78 0.30 7.16
N ARG A 209 -17.91 0.81 6.31
CA ARG A 209 -17.82 2.24 5.97
C ARG A 209 -18.43 2.50 4.60
N LYS A 210 -18.97 3.69 4.45
CA LYS A 210 -19.61 4.13 3.20
C LYS A 210 -18.64 4.86 2.29
N PHE A 211 -17.69 5.61 2.85
CA PHE A 211 -16.77 6.46 2.13
C PHE A 211 -15.33 6.26 2.59
N GLY A 212 -14.39 6.39 1.65
CA GLY A 212 -12.96 6.44 1.91
C GLY A 212 -12.37 7.81 1.57
N VAL A 213 -11.40 8.30 2.37
CA VAL A 213 -10.62 9.49 2.05
C VAL A 213 -9.16 9.24 2.38
N HIS A 214 -8.28 9.41 1.42
CA HIS A 214 -6.84 9.24 1.61
C HIS A 214 -6.05 10.25 0.75
N LEU A 215 -5.98 11.48 1.23
CA LEU A 215 -5.24 12.56 0.57
C LEU A 215 -3.75 12.48 0.92
N MET A 216 -3.15 11.35 0.57
CA MET A 216 -1.76 11.04 0.84
C MET A 216 -0.88 11.74 -0.21
N ARG A 217 0.08 12.55 0.26
CA ARG A 217 1.02 13.29 -0.60
C ARG A 217 2.17 12.42 -1.10
N THR A 218 2.20 11.18 -0.69
CA THR A 218 3.29 10.27 -0.93
C THR A 218 2.82 9.08 -1.75
N HIS A 219 3.65 8.63 -2.67
CA HIS A 219 3.30 7.57 -3.60
C HIS A 219 3.77 6.22 -3.03
N ALA A 220 2.97 5.65 -2.12
CA ALA A 220 3.22 4.31 -1.57
C ALA A 220 2.54 3.21 -2.40
N ALA A 221 2.41 2.02 -1.84
CA ALA A 221 1.79 0.88 -2.52
C ALA A 221 0.29 1.07 -2.84
N GLY A 222 -0.39 2.05 -2.24
CA GLY A 222 -1.81 2.34 -2.53
C GLY A 222 -2.79 1.31 -1.99
N THR A 223 -2.43 0.60 -0.95
CA THR A 223 -3.23 -0.47 -0.38
C THR A 223 -4.62 0.00 0.08
N PHE A 224 -4.75 1.21 0.60
CA PHE A 224 -6.05 1.72 1.07
C PHE A 224 -7.04 1.91 -0.09
N ALA A 225 -6.64 2.60 -1.16
CA ALA A 225 -7.47 2.78 -2.34
C ALA A 225 -7.87 1.43 -2.96
N LEU A 226 -6.93 0.46 -3.00
CA LEU A 226 -7.19 -0.89 -3.47
C LEU A 226 -8.21 -1.64 -2.60
N ASN A 227 -8.09 -1.55 -1.26
CA ASN A 227 -9.05 -2.14 -0.33
C ASN A 227 -10.45 -1.54 -0.49
N CYS A 228 -10.53 -0.21 -0.67
CA CYS A 228 -11.78 0.47 -0.96
C CYS A 228 -12.40 0.00 -2.28
N ALA A 229 -11.59 -0.17 -3.33
CA ALA A 229 -12.04 -0.64 -4.62
C ALA A 229 -12.62 -2.06 -4.56
N TYR A 230 -11.94 -2.98 -3.88
CA TYR A 230 -12.43 -4.34 -3.64
C TYR A 230 -13.82 -4.34 -2.98
N LEU A 231 -14.02 -3.49 -1.97
CA LEU A 231 -15.29 -3.38 -1.24
C LEU A 231 -16.32 -2.48 -1.93
N GLY A 232 -15.99 -1.85 -3.05
CA GLY A 232 -16.87 -0.90 -3.73
C GLY A 232 -17.12 0.39 -2.93
N ILE A 233 -16.16 0.80 -2.12
CA ILE A 233 -16.22 2.05 -1.36
C ILE A 233 -15.57 3.16 -2.19
N PRO A 234 -16.29 4.21 -2.62
CA PRO A 234 -15.66 5.36 -3.29
C PRO A 234 -14.60 5.99 -2.40
N CYS A 235 -13.38 6.15 -2.94
CA CYS A 235 -12.23 6.69 -2.20
C CYS A 235 -11.75 7.98 -2.84
N ILE A 236 -11.76 9.08 -2.08
CA ILE A 236 -11.19 10.36 -2.52
C ILE A 236 -9.69 10.34 -2.20
N GLY A 237 -8.86 10.62 -3.20
CA GLY A 237 -7.41 10.65 -3.05
C GLY A 237 -6.72 11.60 -4.03
N TYR A 238 -5.43 11.84 -3.81
CA TYR A 238 -4.61 12.59 -4.76
C TYR A 238 -4.17 11.71 -5.94
N GLU A 239 -3.92 12.37 -7.08
CA GLU A 239 -3.28 11.77 -8.25
C GLU A 239 -1.84 11.31 -7.94
N GLY A 240 -1.25 10.52 -8.83
CA GLY A 240 0.10 9.99 -8.72
C GLY A 240 0.19 8.61 -8.06
N LEU A 241 -0.93 8.07 -7.59
CA LEU A 241 -1.01 6.73 -7.03
C LEU A 241 -1.83 5.83 -7.95
N ASP A 242 -1.19 4.85 -8.59
CA ASP A 242 -1.80 4.02 -9.64
C ASP A 242 -3.13 3.40 -9.21
N THR A 243 -3.21 2.86 -7.99
CA THR A 243 -4.46 2.27 -7.47
C THR A 243 -5.57 3.30 -7.29
N GLN A 244 -5.24 4.53 -6.94
CA GLN A 244 -6.20 5.62 -6.81
C GLN A 244 -6.71 6.06 -8.18
N GLU A 245 -5.80 6.33 -9.11
CA GLU A 245 -6.16 6.82 -10.46
C GLU A 245 -6.93 5.78 -11.27
N ILE A 246 -6.53 4.51 -11.18
CA ILE A 246 -7.18 3.43 -11.94
C ILE A 246 -8.54 3.07 -11.34
N CYS A 247 -8.60 2.88 -10.00
CA CYS A 247 -9.83 2.40 -9.37
C CYS A 247 -10.84 3.51 -9.07
N HIS A 248 -10.37 4.72 -8.77
CA HIS A 248 -11.22 5.83 -8.32
C HIS A 248 -11.05 7.11 -9.17
N PRO A 249 -11.07 7.03 -10.52
CA PRO A 249 -10.71 8.18 -11.37
C PRO A 249 -11.60 9.40 -11.17
N ASP A 250 -12.90 9.21 -10.86
CA ASP A 250 -13.84 10.32 -10.62
C ASP A 250 -13.77 10.87 -9.18
N CYS A 251 -12.95 10.25 -8.32
CA CYS A 251 -12.68 10.67 -6.95
C CYS A 251 -11.21 11.07 -6.76
N THR A 252 -10.43 11.17 -7.84
CA THR A 252 -9.03 11.57 -7.83
C THR A 252 -8.92 13.06 -8.13
N VAL A 253 -8.06 13.75 -7.37
CA VAL A 253 -7.83 15.19 -7.49
C VAL A 253 -6.34 15.51 -7.54
N GLU A 254 -5.97 16.65 -8.14
CA GLU A 254 -4.60 17.14 -8.13
C GLU A 254 -4.08 17.34 -6.69
N LEU A 255 -2.78 17.15 -6.52
CA LEU A 255 -2.12 17.34 -5.23
C LEU A 255 -2.41 18.74 -4.66
N GLY A 256 -2.99 18.78 -3.46
CA GLY A 256 -3.34 20.01 -2.74
C GLY A 256 -4.69 20.63 -3.14
N ASN A 257 -5.41 20.06 -4.11
CA ASN A 257 -6.73 20.57 -4.50
C ASN A 257 -7.85 20.13 -3.52
N ILE A 258 -7.77 20.65 -2.29
CA ILE A 258 -8.74 20.37 -1.22
C ILE A 258 -10.14 20.87 -1.59
N ILE A 259 -10.25 21.94 -2.37
CA ILE A 259 -11.55 22.47 -2.81
C ILE A 259 -12.29 21.43 -3.64
N GLN A 260 -11.64 20.85 -4.63
CA GLN A 260 -12.22 19.82 -5.48
C GLN A 260 -12.55 18.55 -4.68
N ALA A 261 -11.64 18.12 -3.78
CA ALA A 261 -11.88 16.97 -2.91
C ALA A 261 -13.15 17.14 -2.06
N LYS A 262 -13.36 18.34 -1.46
CA LYS A 262 -14.59 18.68 -0.73
C LYS A 262 -15.83 18.70 -1.61
N GLN A 263 -15.72 19.18 -2.85
CA GLN A 263 -16.83 19.16 -3.81
C GLN A 263 -17.23 17.71 -4.17
N ILE A 264 -16.26 16.82 -4.38
CA ILE A 264 -16.50 15.40 -4.62
C ILE A 264 -17.16 14.74 -3.40
N ALA A 265 -16.69 15.04 -2.18
CA ALA A 265 -17.29 14.52 -0.96
C ALA A 265 -18.77 14.92 -0.84
N LYS A 266 -19.11 16.20 -1.07
CA LYS A 266 -20.49 16.67 -1.10
C LYS A 266 -21.33 15.99 -2.19
N LYS A 267 -20.74 15.75 -3.37
CA LYS A 267 -21.44 15.07 -4.46
C LYS A 267 -21.70 13.60 -4.11
N LEU A 268 -20.72 12.87 -3.59
CA LEU A 268 -20.87 11.48 -3.13
C LEU A 268 -21.95 11.35 -2.05
N ARG A 269 -22.03 12.33 -1.14
CA ARG A 269 -23.04 12.37 -0.08
C ARG A 269 -24.44 12.60 -0.60
N ASN A 270 -24.63 13.56 -1.54
CA ASN A 270 -25.93 14.10 -1.91
C ASN A 270 -26.48 13.50 -3.21
N ASP A 271 -25.69 12.82 -4.01
CA ASP A 271 -26.07 12.22 -5.29
C ASP A 271 -25.82 10.71 -5.26
N GLU A 272 -26.90 9.96 -4.94
CA GLU A 272 -26.85 8.50 -4.87
C GLU A 272 -26.45 7.85 -6.20
N LYS A 273 -26.83 8.44 -7.34
CA LYS A 273 -26.42 7.91 -8.65
C LYS A 273 -24.94 8.04 -8.88
N PHE A 274 -24.36 9.18 -8.48
CA PHE A 274 -22.91 9.37 -8.55
C PHE A 274 -22.18 8.45 -7.59
N TYR A 275 -22.69 8.27 -6.37
CA TYR A 275 -22.13 7.30 -5.41
C TYR A 275 -22.09 5.89 -6.01
N LEU A 276 -23.23 5.39 -6.51
CA LEU A 276 -23.34 4.05 -7.09
C LEU A 276 -22.45 3.89 -8.34
N TYR A 277 -22.36 4.93 -9.15
CA TYR A 277 -21.46 4.94 -10.31
C TYR A 277 -19.99 4.78 -9.87
N CYS A 278 -19.52 5.57 -8.91
CA CYS A 278 -18.15 5.49 -8.40
C CYS A 278 -17.87 4.14 -7.71
N SER A 279 -18.82 3.63 -6.93
CA SER A 279 -18.75 2.33 -6.26
C SER A 279 -18.58 1.18 -7.25
N ASN A 280 -19.45 1.09 -8.25
CA ASN A 280 -19.43 0.05 -9.27
C ASN A 280 -18.15 0.13 -10.12
N LYS A 281 -17.74 1.33 -10.49
CA LYS A 281 -16.51 1.56 -11.26
C LYS A 281 -15.28 1.11 -10.50
N ALA A 282 -15.21 1.37 -9.19
CA ALA A 282 -14.10 0.94 -8.36
C ALA A 282 -13.96 -0.59 -8.33
N LYS A 283 -15.07 -1.31 -8.13
CA LYS A 283 -15.10 -2.78 -8.19
C LYS A 283 -14.68 -3.31 -9.56
N GLU A 284 -15.28 -2.78 -10.64
CA GLU A 284 -14.92 -3.17 -12.01
C GLU A 284 -13.41 -3.02 -12.27
N LYS A 285 -12.85 -1.87 -11.87
CA LYS A 285 -11.42 -1.61 -12.08
C LYS A 285 -10.54 -2.51 -11.24
N TYR A 286 -10.92 -2.80 -10.00
CA TYR A 286 -10.23 -3.81 -9.19
C TYR A 286 -10.22 -5.18 -9.90
N GLU A 287 -11.37 -5.66 -10.37
CA GLU A 287 -11.50 -6.95 -11.05
C GLU A 287 -10.69 -7.04 -12.33
N VAL A 288 -10.61 -5.94 -13.09
CA VAL A 288 -9.90 -5.90 -14.38
C VAL A 288 -8.39 -5.77 -14.21
N PHE A 289 -7.91 -5.04 -13.19
CA PHE A 289 -6.49 -4.68 -13.10
C PHE A 289 -5.74 -5.28 -11.91
N TYR A 290 -6.44 -5.65 -10.81
CA TYR A 290 -5.78 -5.95 -9.53
C TYR A 290 -6.10 -7.33 -8.93
N GLN A 291 -6.96 -8.12 -9.55
CA GLN A 291 -7.15 -9.50 -9.10
C GLN A 291 -5.88 -10.33 -9.33
N GLU A 292 -5.57 -11.21 -8.37
CA GLU A 292 -4.38 -12.08 -8.41
C GLU A 292 -4.19 -12.82 -9.75
N LYS A 293 -5.32 -13.22 -10.41
CA LYS A 293 -5.27 -13.95 -11.69
C LYS A 293 -4.49 -13.22 -12.79
N HIS A 294 -4.38 -11.88 -12.72
CA HIS A 294 -3.66 -11.07 -13.71
C HIS A 294 -2.14 -11.08 -13.49
N PHE A 295 -1.67 -11.57 -12.33
CA PHE A 295 -0.27 -11.58 -11.92
C PHE A 295 0.33 -12.98 -11.82
N LYS A 296 -0.45 -14.04 -12.08
CA LYS A 296 0.05 -15.41 -12.14
C LYS A 296 0.90 -15.57 -13.38
N ILE A 297 2.16 -15.97 -13.18
CA ILE A 297 3.15 -16.27 -14.22
C ILE A 297 3.01 -17.74 -14.63
#